data_2c6f79bf21d6383162c4c863a4a0610a
#
_entry.id   2c6f79bf21d6383162c4c863a4a0610a
#
_cell.length_a   1.000
_cell.length_b   1.000
_cell.length_c   1.000
_cell.angle_alpha   90.00
_cell.angle_beta   90.00
_cell.angle_gamma   90.00
#
_symmetry.space_group_name_H-M   'P 1'
#
loop_
_entity.id
_entity.type
_entity.pdbx_description
1 polymer ?
#
loop_
_entity_poly.entity_id
_entity_poly.type
_entity_poly.pdbx_seq_one_letter_code
_entity_poly.pdbx_strand_id
1 'polypeptide(L)'
;LANFIFNYFLLKRDAVNFMYRNNITYDNGMLGTWTDQQIPNTYSHYADFAMETLLVKMLPVMAKETGLDLIPTYSYARIYKKGDELKRHKDRPSCEISTTLNLGGDPWPIFIDGTGADSVIDEYKNIHKPNAPKGTKVLLEVGDMLVYSGCELEHWREPFEGNVCGQVFLHYNHVNGPFAEKNRF
;
A
#
# COMPACT_ATOMS: atom_id res chain seq x y z
N LEU A 1 6.28 -9.05 -15.04
CA LEU A 1 6.69 -7.72 -14.55
C LEU A 1 6.73 -7.69 -13.02
N ALA A 2 5.69 -8.18 -12.32
CA ALA A 2 5.63 -8.16 -10.85
C ALA A 2 6.89 -8.77 -10.21
N ASN A 3 7.28 -9.98 -10.59
CA ASN A 3 8.50 -10.64 -10.10
C ASN A 3 9.78 -9.83 -10.34
N PHE A 4 9.89 -9.12 -11.47
CA PHE A 4 11.04 -8.24 -11.73
C PHE A 4 11.07 -7.07 -10.75
N ILE A 5 9.93 -6.42 -10.55
CA ILE A 5 9.80 -5.30 -9.61
C ILE A 5 10.03 -5.79 -8.16
N PHE A 6 9.55 -6.97 -7.81
CA PHE A 6 9.81 -7.58 -6.50
C PHE A 6 11.29 -7.77 -6.24
N ASN A 7 12.02 -8.40 -7.18
CA ASN A 7 13.45 -8.62 -7.06
C ASN A 7 14.25 -7.32 -7.02
N TYR A 8 13.87 -6.32 -7.83
CA TYR A 8 14.43 -4.97 -7.77
C TYR A 8 14.26 -4.38 -6.36
N PHE A 9 13.06 -4.47 -5.80
CA PHE A 9 12.77 -3.85 -4.50
C PHE A 9 13.45 -4.57 -3.33
N LEU A 10 13.59 -5.90 -3.40
CA LEU A 10 14.39 -6.69 -2.45
C LEU A 10 15.87 -6.28 -2.52
N LEU A 11 16.45 -6.22 -3.71
CA LEU A 11 17.85 -5.81 -3.91
C LEU A 11 18.08 -4.38 -3.40
N LYS A 12 17.15 -3.46 -3.70
CA LYS A 12 17.20 -2.09 -3.21
C LYS A 12 17.19 -2.04 -1.68
N ARG A 13 16.27 -2.75 -1.02
CA ARG A 13 16.23 -2.86 0.44
C ARG A 13 17.59 -3.29 1.02
N ASP A 14 18.18 -4.32 0.45
CA ASP A 14 19.43 -4.90 0.96
C ASP A 14 20.62 -3.94 0.74
N ALA A 15 20.68 -3.29 -0.42
CA ALA A 15 21.69 -2.27 -0.72
C ALA A 15 21.56 -1.04 0.22
N VAL A 16 20.35 -0.53 0.44
CA VAL A 16 20.12 0.61 1.33
C VAL A 16 20.41 0.25 2.78
N ASN A 17 20.05 -0.95 3.23
CA ASN A 17 20.40 -1.43 4.57
C ASN A 17 21.92 -1.50 4.77
N PHE A 18 22.67 -1.99 3.75
CA PHE A 18 24.13 -1.97 3.78
C PHE A 18 24.68 -0.54 3.88
N MET A 19 24.15 0.39 3.09
CA MET A 19 24.58 1.79 3.11
C MET A 19 24.36 2.44 4.48
N TYR A 20 23.20 2.24 5.10
CA TYR A 20 22.89 2.79 6.44
C TYR A 20 23.79 2.18 7.52
N ARG A 21 23.98 0.86 7.50
CA ARG A 21 24.85 0.17 8.48
C ARG A 21 26.33 0.57 8.41
N ASN A 22 26.78 1.01 7.24
CA ASN A 22 28.16 1.44 7.00
C ASN A 22 28.33 2.98 6.99
N ASN A 23 27.31 3.73 7.38
CA ASN A 23 27.32 5.20 7.41
C ASN A 23 27.68 5.85 6.05
N ILE A 24 27.36 5.18 4.93
CA ILE A 24 27.54 5.73 3.59
C ILE A 24 26.48 6.82 3.33
N THR A 25 25.27 6.63 3.87
CA THR A 25 24.20 7.60 3.90
C THR A 25 23.39 7.44 5.17
N TYR A 26 22.53 8.42 5.45
CA TYR A 26 21.60 8.37 6.58
C TYR A 26 20.16 8.19 6.09
N ASP A 27 19.29 7.69 6.95
CA ASP A 27 17.87 7.52 6.65
C ASP A 27 17.18 8.90 6.57
N ASN A 28 16.85 9.31 5.36
CA ASN A 28 16.10 10.53 5.05
C ASN A 28 14.84 10.25 4.19
N GLY A 29 14.50 8.99 4.00
CA GLY A 29 13.37 8.55 3.20
C GLY A 29 13.58 8.52 1.68
N MET A 30 14.63 9.14 1.14
CA MET A 30 14.86 9.20 -0.32
C MET A 30 15.21 7.83 -0.94
N LEU A 31 15.77 6.94 -0.16
CA LEU A 31 16.11 5.59 -0.59
C LEU A 31 15.18 4.52 0.01
N GLY A 32 14.13 4.95 0.70
CA GLY A 32 13.27 4.10 1.52
C GLY A 32 13.71 4.12 2.98
N THR A 33 12.86 3.61 3.86
CA THR A 33 13.01 3.74 5.31
C THR A 33 12.47 2.53 6.07
N TRP A 34 12.87 2.37 7.33
CA TRP A 34 12.31 1.42 8.30
C TRP A 34 11.56 2.13 9.45
N THR A 35 11.36 3.46 9.33
CA THR A 35 10.82 4.30 10.42
C THR A 35 9.32 4.60 10.29
N ASP A 36 8.64 4.02 9.31
CA ASP A 36 7.19 4.17 9.16
C ASP A 36 6.45 3.62 10.40
N GLN A 37 5.66 4.48 11.04
CA GLN A 37 4.98 4.16 12.30
C GLN A 37 3.76 3.23 12.11
N GLN A 38 3.24 3.12 10.90
CA GLN A 38 2.12 2.20 10.63
C GLN A 38 2.56 0.74 10.80
N ILE A 39 3.77 0.40 10.29
CA ILE A 39 4.38 -0.92 10.48
C ILE A 39 5.88 -0.72 10.78
N PRO A 40 6.24 -0.53 12.04
CA PRO A 40 7.62 -0.23 12.43
C PRO A 40 8.62 -1.31 12.07
N ASN A 41 9.86 -0.91 11.79
CA ASN A 41 10.97 -1.80 11.43
C ASN A 41 10.73 -2.64 10.16
N THR A 42 9.87 -2.16 9.26
CA THR A 42 9.58 -2.79 7.98
C THR A 42 9.93 -1.84 6.85
N TYR A 43 10.72 -2.33 5.87
CA TYR A 43 11.21 -1.49 4.77
C TYR A 43 10.07 -1.02 3.89
N SER A 44 10.00 0.27 3.70
CA SER A 44 9.03 0.94 2.83
C SER A 44 9.67 2.06 2.03
N HIS A 45 9.07 2.40 0.91
CA HIS A 45 9.50 3.53 0.08
C HIS A 45 8.30 4.26 -0.49
N TYR A 46 8.22 5.54 -0.19
CA TYR A 46 7.28 6.48 -0.77
C TYR A 46 7.85 7.04 -2.06
N ALA A 47 7.08 7.00 -3.15
CA ALA A 47 7.44 7.57 -4.45
C ALA A 47 8.79 7.03 -5.03
N ASP A 48 9.02 5.72 -4.94
CA ASP A 48 10.12 5.07 -5.66
C ASP A 48 9.95 5.24 -7.16
N PHE A 49 10.98 5.62 -7.90
CA PHE A 49 10.89 5.92 -9.34
C PHE A 49 10.36 4.77 -10.19
N ALA A 50 10.67 3.52 -9.85
CA ALA A 50 10.11 2.38 -10.57
C ALA A 50 8.62 2.23 -10.28
N MET A 51 8.20 2.48 -9.04
CA MET A 51 6.80 2.42 -8.62
C MET A 51 5.99 3.61 -9.16
N GLU A 52 6.56 4.81 -9.21
CA GLU A 52 5.95 5.98 -9.88
C GLU A 52 5.78 5.74 -11.39
N THR A 53 6.77 5.11 -12.02
CA THR A 53 6.65 4.71 -13.42
C THR A 53 5.51 3.71 -13.62
N LEU A 54 5.35 2.77 -12.69
CA LEU A 54 4.22 1.82 -12.70
C LEU A 54 2.89 2.53 -12.48
N LEU A 55 2.81 3.46 -11.54
CA LEU A 55 1.64 4.30 -11.26
C LEU A 55 1.13 4.99 -12.54
N VAL A 56 2.01 5.68 -13.24
CA VAL A 56 1.66 6.37 -14.50
C VAL A 56 1.28 5.37 -15.60
N LYS A 57 2.01 4.27 -15.71
CA LYS A 57 1.74 3.22 -16.70
C LYS A 57 0.40 2.54 -16.49
N MET A 58 -0.04 2.39 -15.25
CA MET A 58 -1.32 1.77 -14.91
C MET A 58 -2.52 2.70 -15.04
N LEU A 59 -2.32 4.02 -15.15
CA LEU A 59 -3.40 5.00 -15.24
C LEU A 59 -4.46 4.67 -16.29
N PRO A 60 -4.14 4.30 -17.56
CA PRO A 60 -5.16 3.94 -18.55
C PRO A 60 -5.96 2.69 -18.17
N VAL A 61 -5.33 1.74 -17.52
CA VAL A 61 -5.98 0.52 -17.02
C VAL A 61 -6.95 0.89 -15.90
N MET A 62 -6.48 1.68 -14.95
CA MET A 62 -7.30 2.16 -13.83
C MET A 62 -8.51 2.96 -14.29
N ALA A 63 -8.32 3.90 -15.23
CA ALA A 63 -9.42 4.67 -15.80
C ALA A 63 -10.45 3.77 -16.49
N LYS A 64 -10.01 2.76 -17.23
CA LYS A 64 -10.90 1.80 -17.90
C LYS A 64 -11.69 0.96 -16.89
N GLU A 65 -11.02 0.39 -15.88
CA GLU A 65 -11.65 -0.53 -14.93
C GLU A 65 -12.58 0.17 -13.93
N THR A 66 -12.29 1.43 -13.59
CA THR A 66 -13.14 2.23 -12.69
C THR A 66 -14.23 3.02 -13.44
N GLY A 67 -14.04 3.28 -14.72
CA GLY A 67 -14.90 4.19 -15.49
C GLY A 67 -14.74 5.66 -15.12
N LEU A 68 -13.66 6.04 -14.39
CA LEU A 68 -13.41 7.38 -13.89
C LEU A 68 -12.25 8.04 -14.63
N ASP A 69 -12.32 9.37 -14.76
CA ASP A 69 -11.18 10.18 -15.13
C ASP A 69 -10.28 10.36 -13.90
N LEU A 70 -9.08 9.79 -13.93
CA LEU A 70 -8.18 9.71 -12.79
C LEU A 70 -6.91 10.53 -13.00
N ILE A 71 -6.38 11.09 -11.91
CA ILE A 71 -5.03 11.61 -11.80
C ILE A 71 -4.23 10.77 -10.81
N PRO A 72 -2.97 10.42 -11.12
CA PRO A 72 -2.11 9.74 -10.17
C PRO A 72 -1.74 10.68 -9.03
N THR A 73 -1.68 10.17 -7.80
CA THR A 73 -1.24 10.96 -6.64
C THR A 73 0.15 10.54 -6.19
N TYR A 74 0.35 9.28 -5.84
CA TYR A 74 1.67 8.73 -5.48
C TYR A 74 1.63 7.21 -5.44
N SER A 75 2.81 6.61 -5.42
CA SER A 75 3.00 5.20 -5.10
C SER A 75 3.62 5.03 -3.71
N TYR A 76 3.32 3.89 -3.09
CA TYR A 76 3.95 3.45 -1.86
C TYR A 76 4.24 1.96 -1.94
N ALA A 77 5.46 1.55 -1.59
CA ALA A 77 5.83 0.14 -1.64
C ALA A 77 6.41 -0.33 -0.30
N ARG A 78 6.16 -1.58 0.05
CA ARG A 78 6.62 -2.17 1.32
C ARG A 78 7.02 -3.63 1.14
N ILE A 79 8.11 -4.03 1.81
CA ILE A 79 8.53 -5.44 1.96
C ILE A 79 8.17 -5.87 3.38
N TYR A 80 7.12 -6.62 3.50
CA TYR A 80 6.64 -7.15 4.77
C TYR A 80 7.44 -8.37 5.20
N LYS A 81 7.53 -8.57 6.51
CA LYS A 81 8.18 -9.69 7.17
C LYS A 81 7.24 -10.36 8.17
N LYS A 82 7.58 -11.54 8.63
CA LYS A 82 6.81 -12.29 9.62
C LYS A 82 6.48 -11.45 10.86
N GLY A 83 5.22 -11.49 11.24
CA GLY A 83 4.65 -10.75 12.37
C GLY A 83 4.18 -9.33 12.04
N ASP A 84 4.43 -8.82 10.83
CA ASP A 84 3.84 -7.54 10.41
C ASP A 84 2.32 -7.65 10.34
N GLU A 85 1.64 -6.59 10.76
CA GLU A 85 0.19 -6.47 10.74
C GLU A 85 -0.19 -5.12 10.16
N LEU A 86 -1.15 -5.07 9.24
CA LEU A 86 -1.75 -3.82 8.81
C LEU A 86 -3.09 -3.67 9.55
N LYS A 87 -3.13 -2.77 10.52
CA LYS A 87 -4.32 -2.53 11.34
C LYS A 87 -5.48 -2.03 10.49
N ARG A 88 -6.70 -2.29 10.95
CA ARG A 88 -7.92 -1.85 10.29
C ARG A 88 -8.00 -0.33 10.25
N HIS A 89 -8.11 0.25 9.05
CA HIS A 89 -8.09 1.70 8.83
C HIS A 89 -8.81 2.07 7.53
N LYS A 90 -9.00 3.35 7.33
CA LYS A 90 -9.29 3.99 6.05
C LYS A 90 -8.10 4.84 5.63
N ASP A 91 -7.90 4.97 4.34
CA ASP A 91 -6.84 5.80 3.79
C ASP A 91 -7.15 7.30 3.90
N ARG A 92 -6.11 8.09 3.69
CA ARG A 92 -6.21 9.56 3.59
C ARG A 92 -6.79 10.00 2.22
N PRO A 93 -7.25 11.26 2.09
CA PRO A 93 -7.86 11.78 0.86
C PRO A 93 -7.07 11.61 -0.45
N SER A 94 -5.73 11.56 -0.38
CA SER A 94 -4.89 11.29 -1.56
C SER A 94 -4.95 9.86 -2.08
N CYS A 95 -5.69 9.00 -1.41
CA CYS A 95 -5.89 7.59 -1.71
C CYS A 95 -7.38 7.30 -2.00
N GLU A 96 -8.07 8.24 -2.67
CA GLU A 96 -9.50 8.09 -3.00
C GLU A 96 -9.76 6.76 -3.73
N ILE A 97 -8.99 6.52 -4.78
CA ILE A 97 -8.96 5.23 -5.48
C ILE A 97 -7.60 4.59 -5.20
N SER A 98 -7.62 3.59 -4.35
CA SER A 98 -6.45 2.85 -3.90
C SER A 98 -6.30 1.53 -4.62
N THR A 99 -5.07 1.07 -4.71
CA THR A 99 -4.78 -0.30 -5.13
C THR A 99 -3.83 -0.98 -4.16
N THR A 100 -3.89 -2.31 -4.12
CA THR A 100 -2.81 -3.15 -3.61
C THR A 100 -2.45 -4.16 -4.68
N LEU A 101 -1.21 -4.12 -5.16
CA LEU A 101 -0.66 -5.02 -6.16
C LEU A 101 0.34 -5.96 -5.51
N ASN A 102 0.08 -7.27 -5.61
CA ASN A 102 1.01 -8.27 -5.11
C ASN A 102 2.23 -8.41 -6.05
N LEU A 103 3.40 -8.01 -5.57
CA LEU A 103 4.66 -8.13 -6.32
C LEU A 103 5.27 -9.52 -6.23
N GLY A 104 5.10 -10.22 -5.08
CA GLY A 104 5.66 -11.53 -4.85
C GLY A 104 5.90 -11.84 -3.37
N GLY A 105 6.44 -13.01 -3.11
CA GLY A 105 6.67 -13.54 -1.77
C GLY A 105 5.57 -14.49 -1.32
N ASP A 106 5.46 -14.69 0.00
CA ASP A 106 4.49 -15.59 0.59
C ASP A 106 3.07 -14.98 0.54
N PRO A 107 2.02 -15.81 0.38
CA PRO A 107 0.65 -15.34 0.32
C PRO A 107 0.22 -14.60 1.58
N TRP A 108 -0.41 -13.43 1.43
CA TRP A 108 -0.92 -12.64 2.55
C TRP A 108 -2.22 -11.94 2.17
N PRO A 109 -3.38 -12.43 2.63
CA PRO A 109 -4.67 -11.87 2.25
C PRO A 109 -4.87 -10.47 2.82
N ILE A 110 -5.64 -9.65 2.09
CA ILE A 110 -6.20 -8.40 2.57
C ILE A 110 -7.69 -8.62 2.90
N PHE A 111 -8.18 -7.92 3.90
CA PHE A 111 -9.60 -7.87 4.25
C PHE A 111 -10.14 -6.48 3.92
N ILE A 112 -11.32 -6.43 3.31
CA ILE A 112 -12.02 -5.18 2.97
C ILE A 112 -13.44 -5.24 3.50
N ASP A 113 -13.85 -4.20 4.20
CA ASP A 113 -15.23 -3.99 4.61
C ASP A 113 -15.98 -3.22 3.53
N GLY A 114 -16.71 -3.94 2.69
CA GLY A 114 -17.52 -3.36 1.61
C GLY A 114 -18.79 -2.64 2.05
N THR A 115 -19.08 -2.60 3.36
CA THR A 115 -20.29 -1.93 3.87
C THR A 115 -20.13 -0.40 3.98
N GLY A 116 -18.90 0.10 3.97
CA GLY A 116 -18.59 1.52 4.21
C GLY A 116 -18.76 1.96 5.66
N ALA A 117 -18.89 1.01 6.61
CA ALA A 117 -19.04 1.32 8.02
C ALA A 117 -17.82 2.03 8.59
N ASP A 118 -18.06 2.96 9.54
CA ASP A 118 -17.00 3.54 10.39
C ASP A 118 -16.93 2.73 11.68
N SER A 119 -16.09 1.71 11.68
CA SER A 119 -15.97 0.78 12.82
C SER A 119 -14.74 1.06 13.67
N VAL A 120 -13.69 1.68 13.12
CA VAL A 120 -12.46 1.99 13.84
C VAL A 120 -12.71 3.06 14.90
N ILE A 121 -12.29 2.78 16.13
CA ILE A 121 -12.34 3.71 17.28
C ILE A 121 -10.95 4.29 17.53
N ASP A 122 -9.92 3.45 17.51
CA ASP A 122 -8.51 3.84 17.68
C ASP A 122 -7.65 2.92 16.79
N GLU A 123 -7.19 3.47 15.68
CA GLU A 123 -6.35 2.74 14.72
C GLU A 123 -5.03 2.28 15.33
N TYR A 124 -4.38 3.14 16.12
CA TYR A 124 -3.07 2.82 16.71
C TYR A 124 -3.13 1.68 17.71
N LYS A 125 -4.25 1.54 18.42
CA LYS A 125 -4.48 0.45 19.37
C LYS A 125 -5.25 -0.72 18.78
N ASN A 126 -5.61 -0.63 17.49
CA ASN A 126 -6.46 -1.61 16.80
C ASN A 126 -7.80 -1.87 17.52
N ILE A 127 -8.41 -0.78 18.02
CA ILE A 127 -9.70 -0.85 18.71
C ILE A 127 -10.80 -0.50 17.71
N HIS A 128 -11.79 -1.35 17.59
CA HIS A 128 -12.97 -1.15 16.75
C HIS A 128 -14.25 -1.57 17.46
N LYS A 129 -15.39 -1.16 16.93
CA LYS A 129 -16.70 -1.44 17.49
C LYS A 129 -16.92 -2.97 17.61
N PRO A 130 -17.61 -3.47 18.66
CA PRO A 130 -17.81 -4.92 18.86
C PRO A 130 -18.55 -5.61 17.72
N ASN A 131 -19.39 -4.86 16.99
CA ASN A 131 -20.17 -5.35 15.84
C ASN A 131 -19.55 -4.96 14.49
N ALA A 132 -18.26 -4.60 14.46
CA ALA A 132 -17.57 -4.27 13.21
C ALA A 132 -17.70 -5.45 12.21
N PRO A 133 -18.01 -5.16 10.93
CA PRO A 133 -18.09 -6.19 9.92
C PRO A 133 -16.78 -6.99 9.80
N LYS A 134 -16.90 -8.28 9.53
CA LYS A 134 -15.74 -9.18 9.38
C LYS A 134 -14.94 -8.92 8.10
N GLY A 135 -15.50 -8.14 7.18
CA GLY A 135 -14.92 -7.89 5.86
C GLY A 135 -14.88 -9.12 4.96
N THR A 136 -14.51 -8.87 3.71
CA THR A 136 -14.26 -9.91 2.71
C THR A 136 -12.76 -10.16 2.64
N LYS A 137 -12.38 -11.43 2.78
CA LYS A 137 -10.98 -11.87 2.63
C LYS A 137 -10.65 -12.00 1.15
N VAL A 138 -9.63 -11.31 0.68
CA VAL A 138 -9.13 -11.36 -0.70
C VAL A 138 -7.69 -11.83 -0.71
N LEU A 139 -7.40 -12.90 -1.42
CA LEU A 139 -6.04 -13.39 -1.68
C LEU A 139 -5.67 -13.04 -3.11
N LEU A 140 -4.54 -12.39 -3.29
CA LEU A 140 -4.01 -11.96 -4.59
C LEU A 140 -2.85 -12.87 -5.00
N GLU A 141 -2.91 -13.41 -6.22
CA GLU A 141 -1.76 -14.04 -6.85
C GLU A 141 -0.71 -12.98 -7.24
N VAL A 142 0.50 -13.42 -7.55
CA VAL A 142 1.58 -12.51 -7.98
C VAL A 142 1.20 -11.82 -9.30
N GLY A 143 1.13 -10.50 -9.25
CA GLY A 143 0.70 -9.68 -10.37
C GLY A 143 -0.78 -9.28 -10.35
N ASP A 144 -1.57 -9.85 -9.44
CA ASP A 144 -2.95 -9.40 -9.22
C ASP A 144 -2.97 -8.07 -8.47
N MET A 145 -3.93 -7.24 -8.84
CA MET A 145 -4.16 -5.94 -8.24
C MET A 145 -5.62 -5.81 -7.82
N LEU A 146 -5.85 -5.51 -6.55
CA LEU A 146 -7.16 -5.14 -6.04
C LEU A 146 -7.32 -3.63 -6.09
N VAL A 147 -8.47 -3.17 -6.61
CA VAL A 147 -8.85 -1.75 -6.66
C VAL A 147 -10.01 -1.52 -5.70
N TYR A 148 -9.93 -0.46 -4.90
CA TYR A 148 -10.95 -0.14 -3.91
C TYR A 148 -10.97 1.35 -3.55
N SER A 149 -12.07 1.82 -2.96
CA SER A 149 -12.23 3.18 -2.45
C SER A 149 -11.52 3.30 -1.11
N GLY A 150 -10.25 3.74 -1.12
CA GLY A 150 -9.37 3.73 0.06
C GLY A 150 -9.90 4.59 1.21
N CYS A 151 -10.49 5.76 0.89
CA CYS A 151 -11.03 6.69 1.88
C CYS A 151 -12.36 6.24 2.49
N GLU A 152 -13.09 5.34 1.83
CA GLU A 152 -14.44 4.95 2.23
C GLU A 152 -14.51 3.59 2.89
N LEU A 153 -13.66 2.66 2.44
CA LEU A 153 -13.70 1.26 2.87
C LEU A 153 -12.60 0.96 3.87
N GLU A 154 -12.99 0.51 5.07
CA GLU A 154 -12.03 0.00 6.04
C GLU A 154 -11.37 -1.26 5.51
N HIS A 155 -10.04 -1.32 5.61
CA HIS A 155 -9.26 -2.46 5.16
C HIS A 155 -8.09 -2.75 6.10
N TRP A 156 -7.63 -4.01 6.10
CA TRP A 156 -6.59 -4.49 7.01
C TRP A 156 -5.97 -5.79 6.51
N ARG A 157 -4.87 -6.17 7.15
CA ARG A 157 -4.26 -7.49 7.03
C ARG A 157 -3.93 -8.01 8.42
N GLU A 158 -4.31 -9.23 8.71
CA GLU A 158 -3.97 -9.91 9.97
C GLU A 158 -2.47 -10.20 10.05
N PRO A 159 -1.91 -10.57 11.23
CA PRO A 159 -0.49 -10.84 11.37
C PRO A 159 0.05 -11.78 10.29
N PHE A 160 1.14 -11.37 9.66
CA PHE A 160 1.76 -12.11 8.56
C PHE A 160 2.53 -13.32 9.08
N GLU A 161 2.15 -14.51 8.64
CA GLU A 161 2.79 -15.77 9.04
C GLU A 161 3.94 -16.20 8.10
N GLY A 162 4.02 -15.63 6.90
CA GLY A 162 5.07 -15.90 5.92
C GLY A 162 6.40 -15.21 6.27
N ASN A 163 7.39 -15.39 5.41
CA ASN A 163 8.73 -14.82 5.61
C ASN A 163 8.89 -13.46 4.94
N VAL A 164 8.38 -13.31 3.71
CA VAL A 164 8.49 -12.09 2.92
C VAL A 164 7.30 -11.91 2.00
N CYS A 165 6.76 -10.70 1.93
CA CYS A 165 5.72 -10.32 0.99
C CYS A 165 5.96 -8.90 0.49
N GLY A 166 6.02 -8.71 -0.83
CA GLY A 166 6.18 -7.40 -1.46
C GLY A 166 4.86 -6.90 -2.01
N GLN A 167 4.47 -5.69 -1.60
CA GLN A 167 3.27 -5.03 -2.08
C GLN A 167 3.62 -3.62 -2.59
N VAL A 168 2.93 -3.19 -3.64
CA VAL A 168 2.91 -1.78 -4.03
C VAL A 168 1.47 -1.28 -4.06
N PHE A 169 1.30 -0.08 -3.56
CA PHE A 169 0.05 0.66 -3.51
C PHE A 169 0.16 1.81 -4.49
N LEU A 170 -0.77 1.87 -5.45
CA LEU A 170 -0.86 2.93 -6.44
C LEU A 170 -2.13 3.71 -6.14
N HIS A 171 -1.98 5.01 -5.95
CA HIS A 171 -3.10 5.86 -5.51
C HIS A 171 -3.47 6.87 -6.58
N TYR A 172 -4.77 7.08 -6.73
CA TYR A 172 -5.34 7.98 -7.72
C TYR A 172 -6.49 8.77 -7.09
N ASN A 173 -6.73 9.96 -7.62
CA ASN A 173 -7.94 10.72 -7.30
C ASN A 173 -8.79 10.92 -8.57
N HIS A 174 -10.10 10.97 -8.40
CA HIS A 174 -11.01 11.34 -9.46
C HIS A 174 -10.85 12.83 -9.79
N VAL A 175 -10.68 13.17 -11.09
CA VAL A 175 -10.41 14.55 -11.55
C VAL A 175 -11.47 15.54 -11.08
N ASN A 176 -12.73 15.10 -11.00
CA ASN A 176 -13.87 15.90 -10.55
C ASN A 176 -14.43 15.40 -9.20
N GLY A 177 -13.67 14.59 -8.48
CA GLY A 177 -14.05 14.04 -7.18
C GLY A 177 -13.88 15.04 -6.04
N PRO A 178 -14.32 14.67 -4.82
CA PRO A 178 -14.29 15.56 -3.65
C PRO A 178 -12.86 15.92 -3.19
N PHE A 179 -11.86 15.19 -3.66
CA PHE A 179 -10.45 15.36 -3.27
C PHE A 179 -9.56 15.91 -4.39
N ALA A 180 -10.14 16.23 -5.58
CA ALA A 180 -9.38 16.64 -6.76
C ALA A 180 -8.48 17.86 -6.53
N GLU A 181 -8.93 18.86 -5.75
CA GLU A 181 -8.18 20.10 -5.51
C GLU A 181 -7.11 19.97 -4.43
N LYS A 182 -7.29 19.01 -3.50
CA LYS A 182 -6.40 18.88 -2.33
C LYS A 182 -5.10 18.15 -2.62
N ASN A 183 -5.02 17.43 -3.74
CA ASN A 183 -3.93 16.49 -4.04
C ASN A 183 -3.41 16.64 -5.48
N ARG A 184 -3.58 17.78 -6.10
CA ARG A 184 -2.91 18.13 -7.36
C ARG A 184 -1.45 18.45 -7.05
N PHE A 185 -0.54 17.81 -7.80
CA PHE A 185 0.86 18.21 -7.85
C PHE A 185 1.03 19.54 -8.56
#